data_bdba698f946bdf5490c6f5590abab7fa
#
_entry.id   bdba698f946bdf5490c6f5590abab7fa
#
_cell.length_a   1.000
_cell.length_b   1.000
_cell.length_c   1.000
_cell.angle_alpha   90.00
_cell.angle_beta   90.00
_cell.angle_gamma   90.00
#
_symmetry.space_group_name_H-M   'P 1'
#
loop_
_entity.id
_entity.type
_entity.pdbx_description
1 polymer ?
#
loop_
_entity_poly.entity_id
_entity_poly.type
_entity_poly.pdbx_seq_one_letter_code
_entity_poly.pdbx_strand_id
1 'polypeptide(L)'
;FTPESRLKLFEKWIKYQSIPANIDIEFGGDNEEQVNSLNFVTQAFIISIMLMAALLVTQFNNFYQMTIILSAVVLSTAGVMLGLLIFDQVFSALLTGIGIVSLAGIVVNNNIILIDSFNVISSKSNEDVRTRIIKACAQRLRPIFLTSLTTMLGLIPLALNYSIDPIAREIAYDSNASTSWAPLAQCIIYGISFSAILTLVLTPCLLVLPDHIKEIISKYRKPSFA
;
A
#
# COMPACT_ATOMS: atom_id res chain seq x y z
N PHE A 1 -4.95 26.31 -17.99
CA PHE A 1 -5.33 26.78 -16.63
C PHE A 1 -6.16 25.67 -15.98
N THR A 2 -5.60 25.00 -14.98
CA THR A 2 -6.32 24.01 -14.19
C THR A 2 -7.40 24.70 -13.33
N PRO A 3 -8.50 24.03 -12.97
CA PRO A 3 -9.53 24.58 -12.07
C PRO A 3 -8.95 25.15 -10.78
N GLU A 4 -7.95 24.48 -10.19
CA GLU A 4 -7.25 24.92 -8.99
C GLU A 4 -6.51 26.26 -9.16
N SER A 5 -5.90 26.50 -10.32
CA SER A 5 -5.21 27.77 -10.57
C SER A 5 -6.18 28.94 -10.69
N ARG A 6 -7.39 28.70 -11.19
CA ARG A 6 -8.47 29.70 -11.23
C ARG A 6 -9.01 29.98 -9.84
N LEU A 7 -9.18 28.96 -9.03
CA LEU A 7 -9.67 29.09 -7.66
C LEU A 7 -8.70 29.89 -6.79
N LYS A 8 -7.39 29.62 -6.87
CA LYS A 8 -6.36 30.43 -6.19
C LYS A 8 -6.32 31.89 -6.62
N LEU A 9 -6.61 32.16 -7.89
CA LEU A 9 -6.73 33.56 -8.39
C LEU A 9 -7.98 34.23 -7.84
N PHE A 10 -9.09 33.50 -7.74
CA PHE A 10 -10.36 34.00 -7.22
C PHE A 10 -10.30 34.22 -5.70
N GLU A 11 -9.69 33.33 -4.94
CA GLU A 11 -9.41 33.51 -3.51
C GLU A 11 -8.55 34.75 -3.24
N LYS A 12 -7.50 34.95 -4.07
CA LYS A 12 -6.69 36.18 -3.99
C LYS A 12 -7.54 37.42 -4.27
N TRP A 13 -8.38 37.40 -5.29
CA TRP A 13 -9.23 38.52 -5.63
C TRP A 13 -10.23 38.85 -4.52
N ILE A 14 -10.90 37.85 -3.91
CA ILE A 14 -11.83 38.02 -2.79
C ILE A 14 -11.14 38.70 -1.60
N LYS A 15 -9.88 38.35 -1.31
CA LYS A 15 -9.12 38.92 -0.21
C LYS A 15 -8.85 40.42 -0.33
N TYR A 16 -8.95 40.97 -1.57
CA TYR A 16 -8.81 42.40 -1.84
C TYR A 16 -10.15 43.14 -1.90
N GLN A 17 -11.29 42.42 -1.84
CA GLN A 17 -12.63 43.02 -1.79
C GLN A 17 -13.06 43.20 -0.33
N SER A 18 -13.62 44.38 -0.03
CA SER A 18 -14.27 44.64 1.28
C SER A 18 -15.64 43.98 1.33
N ILE A 19 -15.66 42.69 1.60
CA ILE A 19 -16.89 41.93 1.74
C ILE A 19 -17.46 42.19 3.15
N PRO A 20 -18.76 42.46 3.28
CA PRO A 20 -19.39 42.64 4.57
C PRO A 20 -19.22 41.39 5.44
N ALA A 21 -18.95 41.56 6.76
CA ALA A 21 -18.65 40.48 7.70
C ALA A 21 -19.79 39.45 7.92
N ASN A 22 -20.95 39.72 7.37
CA ASN A 22 -22.12 38.83 7.42
C ASN A 22 -22.30 37.93 6.17
N ILE A 23 -21.33 37.95 5.25
CA ILE A 23 -21.31 37.07 4.06
C ILE A 23 -20.20 36.07 4.22
N ASP A 24 -20.58 34.80 4.34
CA ASP A 24 -19.65 33.67 4.29
C ASP A 24 -19.58 33.18 2.84
N ILE A 25 -18.39 33.09 2.27
CA ILE A 25 -18.19 32.62 0.92
C ILE A 25 -17.60 31.20 0.99
N GLU A 26 -18.43 30.21 0.69
CA GLU A 26 -18.01 28.84 0.57
C GLU A 26 -17.77 28.48 -0.90
N PHE A 27 -16.62 27.88 -1.19
CA PHE A 27 -16.29 27.37 -2.50
C PHE A 27 -16.80 25.92 -2.60
N GLY A 28 -18.03 25.76 -3.10
CA GLY A 28 -18.63 24.45 -3.32
C GLY A 28 -18.23 23.84 -4.68
N GLY A 29 -18.63 22.58 -4.91
CA GLY A 29 -18.39 21.83 -6.14
C GLY A 29 -17.25 20.81 -6.03
N ASP A 30 -16.71 20.39 -7.18
CA ASP A 30 -15.71 19.33 -7.31
C ASP A 30 -14.51 19.48 -6.37
N ASN A 31 -14.13 20.69 -6.03
CA ASN A 31 -12.97 20.97 -5.18
C ASN A 31 -13.27 20.67 -3.70
N GLU A 32 -14.46 20.99 -3.23
CA GLU A 32 -14.91 20.66 -1.87
C GLU A 32 -15.05 19.13 -1.72
N GLU A 33 -15.68 18.48 -2.70
CA GLU A 33 -15.79 17.02 -2.72
C GLU A 33 -14.42 16.33 -2.72
N GLN A 34 -13.45 16.86 -3.48
CA GLN A 34 -12.08 16.34 -3.45
C GLN A 34 -11.40 16.50 -2.08
N VAL A 35 -11.52 17.67 -1.45
CA VAL A 35 -10.93 17.91 -0.12
C VAL A 35 -11.58 17.00 0.93
N ASN A 36 -12.90 16.88 0.92
CA ASN A 36 -13.63 16.00 1.83
C ASN A 36 -13.26 14.52 1.61
N SER A 37 -13.11 14.10 0.36
CA SER A 37 -12.66 12.75 0.00
C SER A 37 -11.24 12.47 0.48
N LEU A 38 -10.30 13.41 0.30
CA LEU A 38 -8.93 13.29 0.80
C LEU A 38 -8.89 13.20 2.32
N ASN A 39 -9.66 14.01 3.02
CA ASN A 39 -9.75 13.98 4.47
C ASN A 39 -10.30 12.63 4.95
N PHE A 40 -11.37 12.16 4.35
CA PHE A 40 -11.96 10.85 4.66
C PHE A 40 -10.96 9.71 4.45
N VAL A 41 -10.30 9.66 3.28
CA VAL A 41 -9.32 8.62 2.94
C VAL A 41 -8.12 8.68 3.89
N THR A 42 -7.64 9.87 4.22
CA THR A 42 -6.51 10.05 5.16
C THR A 42 -6.86 9.53 6.54
N GLN A 43 -8.04 9.88 7.06
CA GLN A 43 -8.52 9.38 8.35
C GLN A 43 -8.71 7.86 8.34
N ALA A 44 -9.33 7.33 7.29
CA ALA A 44 -9.52 5.89 7.11
C ALA A 44 -8.18 5.14 7.06
N PHE A 45 -7.17 5.69 6.38
CA PHE A 45 -5.83 5.11 6.29
C PHE A 45 -5.13 5.09 7.65
N ILE A 46 -5.17 6.19 8.42
CA ILE A 46 -4.58 6.27 9.76
C ILE A 46 -5.25 5.25 10.70
N ILE A 47 -6.58 5.20 10.73
CA ILE A 47 -7.35 4.25 11.55
C ILE A 47 -7.01 2.82 11.15
N SER A 48 -6.93 2.54 9.85
CA SER A 48 -6.60 1.22 9.31
C SER A 48 -5.20 0.76 9.75
N ILE A 49 -4.19 1.64 9.64
CA ILE A 49 -2.83 1.34 10.11
C ILE A 49 -2.80 1.10 11.61
N MET A 50 -3.53 1.89 12.40
CA MET A 50 -3.59 1.73 13.85
C MET A 50 -4.23 0.40 14.25
N LEU A 51 -5.34 0.02 13.61
CA LEU A 51 -5.97 -1.29 13.84
C LEU A 51 -5.08 -2.45 13.41
N MET A 52 -4.44 -2.34 12.25
CA MET A 52 -3.47 -3.34 11.79
C MET A 52 -2.30 -3.47 12.77
N ALA A 53 -1.75 -2.36 13.26
CA ALA A 53 -0.68 -2.38 14.25
C ALA A 53 -1.10 -3.13 15.53
N ALA A 54 -2.29 -2.83 16.05
CA ALA A 54 -2.84 -3.50 17.24
C ALA A 54 -3.00 -5.02 17.02
N LEU A 55 -3.57 -5.41 15.88
CA LEU A 55 -3.72 -6.82 15.52
C LEU A 55 -2.36 -7.53 15.36
N LEU A 56 -1.39 -6.90 14.69
CA LEU A 56 -0.06 -7.48 14.47
C LEU A 56 0.72 -7.65 15.78
N VAL A 57 0.65 -6.68 16.69
CA VAL A 57 1.28 -6.81 18.03
C VAL A 57 0.64 -7.97 18.80
N THR A 58 -0.66 -8.10 18.75
CA THR A 58 -1.38 -9.21 19.42
C THR A 58 -1.01 -10.56 18.80
N GLN A 59 -0.89 -10.62 17.47
CA GLN A 59 -0.58 -11.85 16.73
C GLN A 59 0.87 -12.35 16.97
N PHE A 60 1.84 -11.45 16.91
CA PHE A 60 3.26 -11.82 16.93
C PHE A 60 3.92 -11.59 18.29
N ASN A 61 3.29 -10.84 19.19
CA ASN A 61 3.87 -10.40 20.46
C ASN A 61 5.29 -9.82 20.31
N ASN A 62 5.56 -9.15 19.17
CA ASN A 62 6.87 -8.63 18.79
C ASN A 62 6.73 -7.33 17.99
N PHE A 63 7.14 -6.21 18.62
CA PHE A 63 7.10 -4.89 17.98
C PHE A 63 7.98 -4.78 16.74
N TYR A 64 9.10 -5.51 16.69
CA TYR A 64 9.99 -5.48 15.54
C TYR A 64 9.32 -6.09 14.29
N GLN A 65 8.68 -7.25 14.44
CA GLN A 65 7.97 -7.91 13.33
C GLN A 65 6.80 -7.07 12.85
N MET A 66 6.05 -6.42 13.76
CA MET A 66 5.00 -5.47 13.42
C MET A 66 5.56 -4.31 12.58
N THR A 67 6.68 -3.71 13.00
CA THR A 67 7.29 -2.58 12.28
C THR A 67 7.73 -2.98 10.87
N ILE A 68 8.28 -4.20 10.68
CA ILE A 68 8.64 -4.71 9.35
C ILE A 68 7.40 -4.77 8.44
N ILE A 69 6.29 -5.32 8.93
CA ILE A 69 5.06 -5.45 8.14
C ILE A 69 4.51 -4.08 7.77
N LEU A 70 4.43 -3.16 8.73
CA LEU A 70 3.94 -1.81 8.47
C LEU A 70 4.84 -1.02 7.52
N SER A 71 6.17 -1.20 7.60
CA SER A 71 7.10 -0.58 6.65
C SER A 71 6.86 -1.07 5.22
N ALA A 72 6.54 -2.36 5.03
CA ALA A 72 6.18 -2.89 3.72
C ALA A 72 4.88 -2.28 3.18
N VAL A 73 3.90 -1.99 4.05
CA VAL A 73 2.66 -1.27 3.66
C VAL A 73 2.98 0.13 3.17
N VAL A 74 3.77 0.89 3.92
CA VAL A 74 4.17 2.25 3.52
C VAL A 74 4.95 2.24 2.21
N LEU A 75 5.88 1.30 2.04
CA LEU A 75 6.64 1.17 0.80
C LEU A 75 5.77 0.72 -0.39
N SER A 76 4.71 -0.06 -0.15
CA SER A 76 3.79 -0.45 -1.23
C SER A 76 3.01 0.74 -1.79
N THR A 77 2.74 1.77 -0.99
CA THR A 77 2.12 3.01 -1.49
C THR A 77 3.04 3.75 -2.45
N ALA A 78 4.36 3.72 -2.22
CA ALA A 78 5.33 4.25 -3.18
C ALA A 78 5.28 3.47 -4.50
N GLY A 79 5.06 2.15 -4.45
CA GLY A 79 4.84 1.32 -5.65
C GLY A 79 3.60 1.73 -6.45
N VAL A 80 2.52 2.11 -5.77
CA VAL A 80 1.32 2.66 -6.42
C VAL A 80 1.66 3.96 -7.15
N MET A 81 2.33 4.89 -6.48
CA MET A 81 2.70 6.18 -7.09
C MET A 81 3.63 6.01 -8.28
N LEU A 82 4.60 5.09 -8.19
CA LEU A 82 5.47 4.73 -9.32
C LEU A 82 4.68 4.13 -10.48
N GLY A 83 3.72 3.25 -10.20
CA GLY A 83 2.86 2.67 -11.24
C GLY A 83 2.03 3.73 -11.95
N LEU A 84 1.36 4.62 -11.22
CA LEU A 84 0.59 5.71 -11.79
C LEU A 84 1.46 6.62 -12.67
N LEU A 85 2.69 6.92 -12.23
CA LEU A 85 3.63 7.74 -12.97
C LEU A 85 4.12 7.05 -14.27
N ILE A 86 4.46 5.77 -14.21
CA ILE A 86 4.97 5.02 -15.37
C ILE A 86 3.91 4.86 -16.46
N PHE A 87 2.66 4.62 -16.04
CA PHE A 87 1.54 4.40 -16.97
C PHE A 87 0.75 5.68 -17.28
N ASP A 88 1.20 6.84 -16.83
CA ASP A 88 0.57 8.16 -17.03
C ASP A 88 -0.93 8.17 -16.66
N GLN A 89 -1.25 7.54 -15.52
CA GLN A 89 -2.62 7.44 -15.05
C GLN A 89 -2.97 8.57 -14.09
N VAL A 90 -4.23 9.00 -14.13
CA VAL A 90 -4.73 10.11 -13.31
C VAL A 90 -4.94 9.62 -11.86
N PHE A 91 -4.43 10.38 -10.90
CA PHE A 91 -4.69 10.16 -9.48
C PHE A 91 -6.12 10.59 -9.12
N SER A 92 -6.97 9.65 -8.74
CA SER A 92 -8.29 9.93 -8.17
C SER A 92 -8.19 9.93 -6.65
N ALA A 93 -8.45 11.07 -6.01
CA ALA A 93 -8.33 11.21 -4.55
C ALA A 93 -9.13 10.14 -3.79
N LEU A 94 -10.38 9.90 -4.20
CA LEU A 94 -11.24 8.92 -3.55
C LEU A 94 -10.86 7.47 -3.93
N LEU A 95 -10.86 7.15 -5.22
CA LEU A 95 -10.74 5.76 -5.67
C LEU A 95 -9.33 5.21 -5.53
N THR A 96 -8.31 5.99 -5.88
CA THR A 96 -6.90 5.61 -5.64
C THR A 96 -6.64 5.52 -4.14
N GLY A 97 -7.21 6.44 -3.35
CA GLY A 97 -7.07 6.41 -1.90
C GLY A 97 -7.71 5.17 -1.25
N ILE A 98 -8.93 4.79 -1.64
CA ILE A 98 -9.57 3.53 -1.21
C ILE A 98 -8.74 2.33 -1.67
N GLY A 99 -8.18 2.38 -2.88
CA GLY A 99 -7.28 1.36 -3.40
C GLY A 99 -6.04 1.17 -2.53
N ILE A 100 -5.41 2.25 -2.06
CA ILE A 100 -4.27 2.20 -1.14
C ILE A 100 -4.65 1.56 0.20
N VAL A 101 -5.80 1.91 0.78
CA VAL A 101 -6.28 1.29 2.02
C VAL A 101 -6.53 -0.21 1.83
N SER A 102 -7.17 -0.59 0.73
CA SER A 102 -7.42 -1.99 0.38
C SER A 102 -6.12 -2.77 0.14
N LEU A 103 -5.16 -2.17 -0.56
CA LEU A 103 -3.84 -2.72 -0.79
C LEU A 103 -3.10 -3.02 0.52
N ALA A 104 -3.22 -2.14 1.52
CA ALA A 104 -2.58 -2.33 2.82
C ALA A 104 -2.98 -3.68 3.45
N GLY A 105 -4.26 -4.07 3.40
CA GLY A 105 -4.72 -5.36 3.90
C GLY A 105 -4.11 -6.56 3.15
N ILE A 106 -3.98 -6.46 1.82
CA ILE A 106 -3.38 -7.51 1.00
C ILE A 106 -1.89 -7.68 1.31
N VAL A 107 -1.16 -6.57 1.41
CA VAL A 107 0.28 -6.55 1.72
C VAL A 107 0.57 -7.11 3.10
N VAL A 108 -0.22 -6.71 4.09
CA VAL A 108 -0.12 -7.22 5.47
C VAL A 108 -0.32 -8.73 5.49
N ASN A 109 -1.36 -9.24 4.82
CA ASN A 109 -1.65 -10.68 4.77
C ASN A 109 -0.46 -11.49 4.20
N ASN A 110 0.13 -11.04 3.10
CA ASN A 110 1.28 -11.70 2.48
C ASN A 110 2.51 -11.73 3.43
N ASN A 111 2.76 -10.63 4.13
CA ASN A 111 3.87 -10.53 5.09
C ASN A 111 3.63 -11.35 6.36
N ILE A 112 2.40 -11.40 6.89
CA ILE A 112 2.02 -12.26 8.03
C ILE A 112 2.37 -13.70 7.72
N ILE A 113 1.95 -14.22 6.57
CA ILE A 113 2.18 -15.61 6.15
C ILE A 113 3.67 -15.94 6.07
N LEU A 114 4.49 -15.01 5.59
CA LEU A 114 5.95 -15.19 5.50
C LEU A 114 6.61 -15.21 6.89
N ILE A 115 6.28 -14.23 7.74
CA ILE A 115 6.85 -14.10 9.09
C ILE A 115 6.41 -15.25 10.00
N ASP A 116 5.16 -15.66 9.92
CA ASP A 116 4.64 -16.83 10.65
C ASP A 116 5.41 -18.10 10.26
N SER A 117 5.63 -18.35 8.97
CA SER A 117 6.46 -19.47 8.50
C SER A 117 7.88 -19.41 9.06
N PHE A 118 8.49 -18.23 9.07
CA PHE A 118 9.82 -18.06 9.67
C PHE A 118 9.80 -18.36 11.16
N ASN A 119 8.80 -17.90 11.91
CA ASN A 119 8.67 -18.16 13.35
C ASN A 119 8.46 -19.66 13.63
N VAL A 120 7.63 -20.35 12.85
CA VAL A 120 7.42 -21.80 12.97
C VAL A 120 8.70 -22.60 12.68
N ILE A 121 9.46 -22.23 11.65
CA ILE A 121 10.74 -22.88 11.34
C ILE A 121 11.75 -22.58 12.45
N SER A 122 11.79 -21.36 12.95
CA SER A 122 12.70 -20.93 14.02
C SER A 122 12.44 -21.62 15.35
N SER A 123 11.21 -22.01 15.64
CA SER A 123 10.87 -22.76 16.85
C SER A 123 11.25 -24.25 16.79
N LYS A 124 11.42 -24.80 15.58
CA LYS A 124 11.67 -26.24 15.36
C LYS A 124 13.10 -26.58 14.97
N SER A 125 13.92 -25.61 14.60
CA SER A 125 15.26 -25.81 14.04
C SER A 125 16.28 -24.90 14.73
N ASN A 126 17.44 -25.51 15.12
CA ASN A 126 18.59 -24.77 15.62
C ASN A 126 19.57 -24.35 14.51
N GLU A 127 19.13 -24.36 13.25
CA GLU A 127 19.94 -23.92 12.12
C GLU A 127 20.21 -22.41 12.17
N ASP A 128 21.20 -21.98 11.39
CA ASP A 128 21.51 -20.54 11.24
C ASP A 128 20.30 -19.75 10.75
N VAL A 129 20.14 -18.50 11.23
CA VAL A 129 19.01 -17.61 10.88
C VAL A 129 18.86 -17.46 9.38
N ARG A 130 19.98 -17.35 8.64
CA ARG A 130 19.95 -17.24 7.17
C ARG A 130 19.33 -18.47 6.52
N THR A 131 19.66 -19.67 6.98
CA THR A 131 19.09 -20.92 6.47
C THR A 131 17.60 -21.01 6.75
N ARG A 132 17.16 -20.62 7.95
CA ARG A 132 15.75 -20.63 8.34
C ARG A 132 14.92 -19.68 7.47
N ILE A 133 15.42 -18.46 7.21
CA ILE A 133 14.69 -17.49 6.39
C ILE A 133 14.61 -17.91 4.91
N ILE A 134 15.70 -18.49 4.37
CA ILE A 134 15.70 -19.03 3.01
C ILE A 134 14.66 -20.16 2.87
N LYS A 135 14.56 -21.05 3.85
CA LYS A 135 13.55 -22.11 3.88
C LYS A 135 12.13 -21.53 3.93
N ALA A 136 11.89 -20.52 4.80
CA ALA A 136 10.59 -19.85 4.89
C ALA A 136 10.20 -19.19 3.55
N CYS A 137 11.12 -18.46 2.95
CA CYS A 137 10.90 -17.83 1.64
C CYS A 137 10.62 -18.86 0.55
N ALA A 138 11.39 -19.95 0.47
CA ALA A 138 11.21 -21.00 -0.52
C ALA A 138 9.83 -21.68 -0.41
N GLN A 139 9.34 -21.92 0.82
CA GLN A 139 8.03 -22.50 1.07
C GLN A 139 6.88 -21.54 0.70
N ARG A 140 7.05 -20.25 0.87
CA ARG A 140 6.02 -19.23 0.69
C ARG A 140 6.06 -18.50 -0.65
N LEU A 141 7.15 -18.64 -1.40
CA LEU A 141 7.31 -18.01 -2.73
C LEU A 141 6.14 -18.35 -3.65
N ARG A 142 5.80 -19.64 -3.78
CA ARG A 142 4.74 -20.10 -4.68
C ARG A 142 3.35 -19.58 -4.25
N PRO A 143 2.90 -19.71 -2.99
CA PRO A 143 1.61 -19.14 -2.55
C PRO A 143 1.53 -17.62 -2.74
N ILE A 144 2.54 -16.85 -2.33
CA ILE A 144 2.54 -15.39 -2.46
C ILE A 144 2.49 -14.97 -3.93
N PHE A 145 3.28 -15.61 -4.78
CA PHE A 145 3.26 -15.31 -6.22
C PHE A 145 1.90 -15.65 -6.86
N LEU A 146 1.34 -16.81 -6.52
CA LEU A 146 0.07 -17.24 -7.07
C LEU A 146 -1.09 -16.32 -6.64
N THR A 147 -1.18 -15.97 -5.36
CA THR A 147 -2.22 -15.04 -4.87
C THR A 147 -2.10 -13.66 -5.50
N SER A 148 -0.89 -13.12 -5.61
CA SER A 148 -0.65 -11.84 -6.26
C SER A 148 -1.04 -11.89 -7.75
N LEU A 149 -0.62 -12.94 -8.46
CA LEU A 149 -0.92 -13.11 -9.89
C LEU A 149 -2.42 -13.26 -10.13
N THR A 150 -3.12 -14.10 -9.36
CA THR A 150 -4.57 -14.30 -9.53
C THR A 150 -5.37 -13.04 -9.23
N THR A 151 -4.97 -12.26 -8.22
CA THR A 151 -5.61 -10.98 -7.91
C THR A 151 -5.39 -9.97 -9.05
N MET A 152 -4.17 -9.85 -9.56
CA MET A 152 -3.88 -8.98 -10.71
C MET A 152 -4.67 -9.38 -11.94
N LEU A 153 -4.67 -10.68 -12.31
CA LEU A 153 -5.42 -11.17 -13.46
C LEU A 153 -6.93 -10.91 -13.34
N GLY A 154 -7.49 -11.04 -12.13
CA GLY A 154 -8.91 -10.73 -11.88
C GLY A 154 -9.26 -9.25 -12.03
N LEU A 155 -8.30 -8.35 -11.78
CA LEU A 155 -8.50 -6.91 -11.87
C LEU A 155 -8.13 -6.30 -13.24
N ILE A 156 -7.38 -7.03 -14.08
CA ILE A 156 -6.95 -6.54 -15.41
C ILE A 156 -8.14 -6.06 -16.27
N PRO A 157 -9.25 -6.79 -16.40
CA PRO A 157 -10.36 -6.31 -17.23
C PRO A 157 -10.87 -4.94 -16.77
N LEU A 158 -11.04 -4.77 -15.46
CA LEU A 158 -11.51 -3.52 -14.89
C LEU A 158 -10.47 -2.39 -15.05
N ALA A 159 -9.20 -2.69 -14.85
CA ALA A 159 -8.10 -1.72 -15.01
C ALA A 159 -7.95 -1.23 -16.45
N LEU A 160 -8.35 -2.04 -17.44
CA LEU A 160 -8.35 -1.71 -18.86
C LEU A 160 -9.70 -1.18 -19.38
N ASN A 161 -10.60 -0.79 -18.49
CA ASN A 161 -11.93 -0.26 -18.81
C ASN A 161 -12.84 -1.24 -19.56
N TYR A 162 -12.63 -2.56 -19.45
CA TYR A 162 -13.55 -3.54 -20.00
C TYR A 162 -14.67 -3.83 -19.01
N SER A 163 -15.90 -3.79 -19.49
CA SER A 163 -17.12 -4.19 -18.78
C SER A 163 -17.78 -5.33 -19.52
N ILE A 164 -18.12 -6.39 -18.79
CA ILE A 164 -18.85 -7.53 -19.35
C ILE A 164 -20.31 -7.39 -18.93
N ASP A 165 -21.22 -7.19 -19.86
CA ASP A 165 -22.66 -7.23 -19.62
C ASP A 165 -23.17 -8.67 -19.85
N PRO A 166 -23.45 -9.43 -18.78
CA PRO A 166 -23.91 -10.82 -18.93
C PRO A 166 -25.35 -10.90 -19.49
N ILE A 167 -26.14 -9.82 -19.43
CA ILE A 167 -27.52 -9.78 -19.92
C ILE A 167 -27.53 -9.50 -21.40
N ALA A 168 -26.82 -8.46 -21.84
CA ALA A 168 -26.68 -8.12 -23.26
C ALA A 168 -25.73 -9.05 -24.02
N ARG A 169 -24.92 -9.87 -23.30
CA ARG A 169 -23.82 -10.70 -23.84
C ARG A 169 -22.82 -9.92 -24.67
N GLU A 170 -22.59 -8.68 -24.30
CA GLU A 170 -21.67 -7.79 -24.97
C GLU A 170 -20.51 -7.43 -24.06
N ILE A 171 -19.33 -7.23 -24.67
CA ILE A 171 -18.16 -6.67 -23.99
C ILE A 171 -18.15 -5.19 -24.33
N ALA A 172 -18.53 -4.34 -23.37
CA ALA A 172 -18.47 -2.91 -23.52
C ALA A 172 -17.06 -2.43 -23.12
N TYR A 173 -16.48 -1.60 -23.97
CA TYR A 173 -15.27 -0.87 -23.68
C TYR A 173 -15.63 0.56 -23.29
N ASP A 174 -14.94 1.08 -22.25
CA ASP A 174 -15.09 2.47 -21.79
C ASP A 174 -16.52 2.81 -21.31
N SER A 175 -17.18 1.88 -20.64
CA SER A 175 -18.45 2.16 -19.99
C SER A 175 -18.25 3.10 -18.80
N ASN A 176 -19.27 3.97 -18.51
CA ASN A 176 -19.19 4.88 -17.35
C ASN A 176 -18.84 4.17 -16.05
N ALA A 177 -19.33 2.93 -15.86
CA ALA A 177 -19.03 2.16 -14.66
C ALA A 177 -17.58 1.69 -14.64
N SER A 178 -17.05 1.11 -15.74
CA SER A 178 -15.67 0.62 -15.77
C SER A 178 -14.67 1.77 -15.64
N THR A 179 -14.89 2.88 -16.33
CA THR A 179 -14.03 4.07 -16.26
C THR A 179 -13.98 4.65 -14.85
N SER A 180 -15.13 4.67 -14.16
CA SER A 180 -15.18 5.17 -12.78
C SER A 180 -14.38 4.31 -11.80
N TRP A 181 -14.39 2.96 -11.93
CA TRP A 181 -13.72 2.06 -11.00
C TRP A 181 -12.29 1.67 -11.41
N ALA A 182 -11.86 1.99 -12.62
CA ALA A 182 -10.53 1.66 -13.11
C ALA A 182 -9.36 2.18 -12.24
N PRO A 183 -9.40 3.42 -11.69
CA PRO A 183 -8.31 3.92 -10.86
C PRO A 183 -8.08 3.07 -9.60
N LEU A 184 -9.14 2.48 -9.02
CA LEU A 184 -9.04 1.57 -7.90
C LEU A 184 -8.33 0.27 -8.30
N ALA A 185 -8.73 -0.34 -9.42
CA ALA A 185 -8.13 -1.57 -9.90
C ALA A 185 -6.66 -1.38 -10.29
N GLN A 186 -6.33 -0.30 -10.97
CA GLN A 186 -4.96 0.08 -11.35
C GLN A 186 -4.08 0.26 -10.13
N CYS A 187 -4.55 0.99 -9.11
CA CYS A 187 -3.87 1.19 -7.85
C CYS A 187 -3.50 -0.14 -7.18
N ILE A 188 -4.45 -1.07 -7.10
CA ILE A 188 -4.23 -2.39 -6.50
C ILE A 188 -3.23 -3.20 -7.32
N ILE A 189 -3.33 -3.23 -8.64
CA ILE A 189 -2.40 -3.97 -9.52
C ILE A 189 -0.97 -3.48 -9.34
N TYR A 190 -0.75 -2.16 -9.42
CA TYR A 190 0.59 -1.58 -9.28
C TYR A 190 1.16 -1.83 -7.88
N GLY A 191 0.34 -1.63 -6.85
CA GLY A 191 0.73 -1.85 -5.47
C GLY A 191 1.06 -3.31 -5.16
N ILE A 192 0.25 -4.27 -5.61
CA ILE A 192 0.52 -5.71 -5.41
C ILE A 192 1.78 -6.14 -6.16
N SER A 193 1.97 -5.68 -7.40
CA SER A 193 3.16 -6.01 -8.19
C SER A 193 4.43 -5.59 -7.47
N PHE A 194 4.45 -4.38 -6.94
CA PHE A 194 5.59 -3.85 -6.21
C PHE A 194 5.76 -4.52 -4.84
N SER A 195 4.65 -4.72 -4.11
CA SER A 195 4.67 -5.31 -2.77
C SER A 195 5.10 -6.78 -2.78
N ALA A 196 4.78 -7.55 -3.84
CA ALA A 196 5.22 -8.94 -3.97
C ALA A 196 6.75 -9.03 -4.00
N ILE A 197 7.41 -8.12 -4.72
CA ILE A 197 8.88 -8.01 -4.75
C ILE A 197 9.39 -7.60 -3.36
N LEU A 198 8.80 -6.60 -2.74
CA LEU A 198 9.19 -6.15 -1.40
C LEU A 198 9.07 -7.27 -0.36
N THR A 199 7.96 -8.00 -0.35
CA THR A 199 7.74 -9.10 0.60
C THR A 199 8.77 -10.20 0.43
N LEU A 200 9.19 -10.52 -0.78
CA LEU A 200 10.15 -11.60 -1.05
C LEU A 200 11.62 -11.19 -0.87
N VAL A 201 11.93 -9.90 -0.95
CA VAL A 201 13.30 -9.38 -0.84
C VAL A 201 13.51 -8.60 0.44
N LEU A 202 12.72 -7.56 0.67
CA LEU A 202 12.93 -6.64 1.80
C LEU A 202 12.60 -7.28 3.14
N THR A 203 11.46 -7.97 3.24
CA THR A 203 11.02 -8.58 4.51
C THR A 203 12.04 -9.61 5.04
N PRO A 204 12.58 -10.54 4.22
CA PRO A 204 13.64 -11.45 4.67
C PRO A 204 14.92 -10.72 5.09
N CYS A 205 15.33 -9.70 4.34
CA CYS A 205 16.52 -8.91 4.69
C CYS A 205 16.36 -8.22 6.04
N LEU A 206 15.20 -7.63 6.30
CA LEU A 206 14.93 -6.98 7.59
C LEU A 206 14.84 -7.99 8.73
N LEU A 207 14.33 -9.19 8.50
CA LEU A 207 14.28 -10.24 9.55
C LEU A 207 15.66 -10.73 9.98
N VAL A 208 16.64 -10.77 9.07
CA VAL A 208 18.03 -11.18 9.39
C VAL A 208 18.84 -10.04 10.02
N LEU A 209 18.46 -8.81 9.81
CA LEU A 209 19.22 -7.61 10.19
C LEU A 209 19.62 -7.57 11.68
N PRO A 210 18.74 -7.88 12.67
CA PRO A 210 19.12 -7.83 14.08
C PRO A 210 20.23 -8.79 14.47
N ASP A 211 20.20 -10.00 13.90
CA ASP A 211 21.20 -11.03 14.20
C ASP A 211 22.53 -10.70 13.54
N HIS A 212 22.51 -10.16 12.35
CA HIS A 212 23.72 -9.68 11.68
C HIS A 212 24.36 -8.49 12.40
N ILE A 213 23.58 -7.57 12.92
CA ILE A 213 24.06 -6.45 13.73
C ILE A 213 24.71 -6.98 15.02
N LYS A 214 24.07 -7.95 15.70
CA LYS A 214 24.65 -8.58 16.91
C LYS A 214 25.96 -9.27 16.62
N GLU A 215 26.08 -9.97 15.50
CA GLU A 215 27.31 -10.63 15.07
C GLU A 215 28.45 -9.62 14.84
N ILE A 216 28.15 -8.52 14.14
CA ILE A 216 29.11 -7.44 13.91
C ILE A 216 29.56 -6.82 15.25
N ILE A 217 28.62 -6.46 16.12
CA ILE A 217 28.94 -5.86 17.43
C ILE A 217 29.78 -6.81 18.28
N SER A 218 29.47 -8.13 18.26
CA SER A 218 30.23 -9.13 19.02
C SER A 218 31.66 -9.27 18.52
N LYS A 219 31.88 -9.11 17.20
CA LYS A 219 33.19 -9.16 16.55
C LYS A 219 34.05 -7.94 16.93
N TYR A 220 33.45 -6.77 17.03
CA TYR A 220 34.14 -5.55 17.46
C TYR A 220 34.34 -5.47 18.96
N ARG A 221 33.55 -6.19 19.76
CA ARG A 221 33.64 -6.18 21.25
C ARG A 221 34.59 -7.21 21.81
N LYS A 222 35.15 -8.16 21.02
CA LYS A 222 36.23 -9.00 21.46
C LYS A 222 37.52 -8.19 21.44
N PRO A 223 38.08 -7.75 22.59
CA PRO A 223 39.42 -7.17 22.64
C PRO A 223 40.41 -8.27 22.21
N SER A 224 41.27 -7.92 21.26
CA SER A 224 42.45 -8.70 20.97
C SER A 224 43.36 -8.60 22.20
N PHE A 225 43.19 -9.54 23.16
CA PHE A 225 44.23 -9.86 24.12
C PHE A 225 44.93 -11.12 23.59
N ALA A 226 46.00 -10.91 22.84
CA ALA A 226 47.10 -11.86 22.67
C ALA A 226 48.34 -11.23 23.28
#